data_522c91a5190b59521b0aa25ac7e9a4eb
#
_entry.id   522c91a5190b59521b0aa25ac7e9a4eb
#
_cell.length_a   1.000
_cell.length_b   1.000
_cell.length_c   1.000
_cell.angle_alpha   90.00
_cell.angle_beta   90.00
_cell.angle_gamma   90.00
#
_symmetry.space_group_name_H-M   'P 1'
#
loop_
_entity.id
_entity.type
_entity.pdbx_description
1 polymer ?
#
loop_
_entity_poly.entity_id
_entity_poly.type
_entity_poly.pdbx_seq_one_letter_code
_entity_poly.pdbx_strand_id
1 'polypeptide(L)'
;MLSVACALTGCQSPKARPLGKGGAAPTAIRNNSCSLLHQLLEEQKDVSLLRFIKREDSKVKALINKIAANCAAGAKLLEEFAKHDPSIHLDYIQLPPGEAATREAIAATKKKELLSQSGNEFELSLLLSQAEALSYGWHLAKVAGRNESQPDRARALAGVSEDMENLYHEVFVMLLSKNDL
;
A
#
# COMPACT_ATOMS: atom_id res chain seq x y z
N MET A 1 -28.83 40.38 -2.96
CA MET A 1 -28.81 38.90 -2.93
C MET A 1 -27.94 38.44 -4.10
N LEU A 2 -26.65 38.18 -3.85
CA LEU A 2 -25.72 37.61 -4.84
C LEU A 2 -25.60 36.13 -4.59
N SER A 3 -26.07 35.35 -5.56
CA SER A 3 -25.97 33.86 -5.55
C SER A 3 -24.60 33.48 -6.11
N VAL A 4 -23.70 32.99 -5.25
CA VAL A 4 -22.40 32.45 -5.67
C VAL A 4 -22.60 30.97 -6.02
N ALA A 5 -22.70 30.70 -7.32
CA ALA A 5 -22.65 29.31 -7.83
C ALA A 5 -21.20 28.82 -7.80
N CYS A 6 -20.84 28.00 -6.81
CA CYS A 6 -19.60 27.24 -6.82
C CYS A 6 -19.68 26.15 -7.90
N ALA A 7 -19.07 26.41 -9.05
CA ALA A 7 -18.83 25.38 -10.07
C ALA A 7 -17.76 24.41 -9.53
N LEU A 8 -18.19 23.24 -9.06
CA LEU A 8 -17.33 22.10 -8.82
C LEU A 8 -16.83 21.57 -10.17
N THR A 9 -15.76 22.16 -10.69
CA THR A 9 -15.00 21.56 -11.78
C THR A 9 -14.33 20.30 -11.22
N GLY A 10 -15.01 19.16 -11.40
CA GLY A 10 -14.46 17.86 -11.05
C GLY A 10 -13.11 17.69 -11.75
N CYS A 11 -12.06 17.41 -10.99
CA CYS A 11 -10.81 16.88 -11.50
C CYS A 11 -11.12 15.59 -12.28
N GLN A 12 -11.32 15.70 -13.58
CA GLN A 12 -11.33 14.53 -14.45
C GLN A 12 -9.90 14.01 -14.46
N SER A 13 -9.70 12.87 -13.81
CA SER A 13 -8.47 12.11 -13.98
C SER A 13 -8.18 11.98 -15.49
N PRO A 14 -6.97 12.28 -15.95
CA PRO A 14 -6.63 12.13 -17.34
C PRO A 14 -7.01 10.71 -17.76
N LYS A 15 -7.92 10.57 -18.73
CA LYS A 15 -8.27 9.26 -19.29
C LYS A 15 -6.98 8.62 -19.72
N ALA A 16 -6.59 7.54 -19.02
CA ALA A 16 -5.45 6.73 -19.42
C ALA A 16 -5.64 6.42 -20.91
N ARG A 17 -4.67 6.84 -21.73
CA ARG A 17 -4.66 6.53 -23.16
C ARG A 17 -4.77 5.01 -23.27
N PRO A 18 -5.74 4.43 -23.99
CA PRO A 18 -5.79 2.99 -24.12
C PRO A 18 -4.43 2.56 -24.69
N LEU A 19 -3.67 1.83 -23.91
CA LEU A 19 -2.55 1.03 -24.42
C LEU A 19 -3.13 0.24 -25.57
N GLY A 20 -2.52 0.39 -26.75
CA GLY A 20 -3.06 -0.10 -28.02
C GLY A 20 -3.68 -1.49 -27.91
N LYS A 21 -4.57 -1.88 -28.82
CA LYS A 21 -5.51 -3.02 -28.83
C LYS A 21 -4.98 -4.42 -28.41
N GLY A 22 -4.16 -4.51 -27.39
CA GLY A 22 -3.68 -5.67 -26.66
C GLY A 22 -3.65 -5.29 -25.20
N GLY A 23 -4.78 -5.38 -24.48
CA GLY A 23 -4.80 -5.31 -23.02
C GLY A 23 -3.84 -6.38 -22.47
N ALA A 24 -3.08 -6.05 -21.40
CA ALA A 24 -2.23 -7.04 -20.76
C ALA A 24 -3.06 -8.26 -20.36
N ALA A 25 -2.54 -9.48 -20.63
CA ALA A 25 -3.24 -10.70 -20.27
C ALA A 25 -3.52 -10.72 -18.76
N PRO A 26 -4.65 -11.26 -18.29
CA PRO A 26 -4.98 -11.33 -16.85
C PRO A 26 -3.83 -11.87 -16.00
N THR A 27 -3.10 -12.88 -16.49
CA THR A 27 -1.91 -13.45 -15.83
C THR A 27 -0.79 -12.42 -15.65
N ALA A 28 -0.54 -11.55 -16.65
CA ALA A 28 0.49 -10.51 -16.53
C ALA A 28 0.07 -9.43 -15.52
N ILE A 29 -1.22 -9.06 -15.48
CA ILE A 29 -1.77 -8.12 -14.49
C ILE A 29 -1.65 -8.73 -13.09
N ARG A 30 -2.05 -10.00 -12.91
CA ARG A 30 -1.92 -10.72 -11.65
C ARG A 30 -0.47 -10.73 -11.17
N ASN A 31 0.46 -11.18 -12.02
CA ASN A 31 1.87 -11.31 -11.63
C ASN A 31 2.50 -9.97 -11.28
N ASN A 32 2.26 -8.93 -12.09
CA ASN A 32 2.76 -7.59 -11.76
C ASN A 32 2.17 -7.07 -10.44
N SER A 33 0.87 -7.29 -10.20
CA SER A 33 0.22 -6.87 -8.94
C SER A 33 0.73 -7.68 -7.74
N CYS A 34 0.93 -9.00 -7.88
CA CYS A 34 1.51 -9.83 -6.83
C CYS A 34 2.96 -9.43 -6.51
N SER A 35 3.77 -9.15 -7.53
CA SER A 35 5.18 -8.72 -7.34
C SER A 35 5.26 -7.37 -6.61
N LEU A 36 4.47 -6.39 -7.04
CA LEU A 36 4.40 -5.08 -6.39
C LEU A 36 3.85 -5.18 -4.96
N LEU A 37 2.84 -6.03 -4.75
CA LEU A 37 2.28 -6.28 -3.42
C LEU A 37 3.31 -6.95 -2.51
N HIS A 38 4.00 -7.98 -2.99
CA HIS A 38 5.02 -8.68 -2.22
C HIS A 38 6.15 -7.72 -1.80
N GLN A 39 6.67 -6.91 -2.74
CA GLN A 39 7.68 -5.91 -2.42
C GLN A 39 7.19 -4.94 -1.33
N LEU A 40 5.96 -4.40 -1.47
CA LEU A 40 5.38 -3.51 -0.48
C LEU A 40 5.29 -4.17 0.90
N LEU A 41 4.78 -5.40 0.96
CA LEU A 41 4.61 -6.13 2.21
C LEU A 41 5.95 -6.43 2.89
N GLU A 42 6.98 -6.78 2.12
CA GLU A 42 8.34 -6.96 2.60
C GLU A 42 8.93 -5.67 3.21
N GLU A 43 8.74 -4.53 2.54
CA GLU A 43 9.16 -3.23 3.05
C GLU A 43 8.40 -2.85 4.34
N GLN A 44 7.10 -3.13 4.41
CA GLN A 44 6.26 -2.74 5.55
C GLN A 44 6.36 -3.69 6.76
N LYS A 45 6.73 -4.95 6.60
CA LYS A 45 6.92 -5.86 7.75
C LYS A 45 7.99 -5.35 8.71
N ASP A 46 8.96 -4.58 8.20
CA ASP A 46 10.08 -4.05 8.97
C ASP A 46 9.81 -2.63 9.53
N VAL A 47 8.65 -2.04 9.25
CA VAL A 47 8.29 -0.70 9.76
C VAL A 47 8.38 -0.59 11.28
N SER A 48 8.09 -1.69 11.99
CA SER A 48 8.19 -1.75 13.44
C SER A 48 9.63 -1.55 13.98
N LEU A 49 10.66 -1.69 13.13
CA LEU A 49 12.06 -1.46 13.52
C LEU A 49 12.37 0.02 13.74
N LEU A 50 11.59 0.94 13.14
CA LEU A 50 11.72 2.38 13.35
C LEU A 50 11.52 2.78 14.83
N ARG A 51 10.73 2.01 15.59
CA ARG A 51 10.49 2.21 17.02
C ARG A 51 11.74 2.09 17.89
N PHE A 52 12.77 1.36 17.45
CA PHE A 52 14.03 1.26 18.20
C PHE A 52 14.83 2.57 18.13
N ILE A 53 14.52 3.41 17.17
CA ILE A 53 15.21 4.70 16.92
C ILE A 53 14.46 5.86 17.58
N LYS A 54 13.12 5.76 17.68
CA LYS A 54 12.23 6.84 18.14
C LYS A 54 11.26 6.35 19.22
N ARG A 55 10.90 7.25 20.16
CA ARG A 55 9.82 7.01 21.13
C ARG A 55 8.48 7.36 20.48
N GLU A 56 7.52 6.45 20.59
CA GLU A 56 6.16 6.58 20.08
C GLU A 56 5.14 6.46 21.22
N ASP A 57 3.95 7.03 21.00
CA ASP A 57 2.77 6.75 21.81
C ASP A 57 2.46 5.24 21.80
N SER A 58 1.98 4.71 22.92
CA SER A 58 1.69 3.27 23.06
C SER A 58 0.63 2.75 22.08
N LYS A 59 -0.36 3.60 21.72
CA LYS A 59 -1.42 3.26 20.76
C LYS A 59 -0.86 3.24 19.33
N VAL A 60 -0.04 4.24 18.95
CA VAL A 60 0.66 4.26 17.65
C VAL A 60 1.53 3.02 17.52
N LYS A 61 2.33 2.71 18.55
CA LYS A 61 3.17 1.52 18.59
C LYS A 61 2.37 0.22 18.39
N ALA A 62 1.23 0.08 19.06
CA ALA A 62 0.37 -1.10 18.91
C ALA A 62 -0.14 -1.24 17.48
N LEU A 63 -0.58 -0.15 16.85
CA LEU A 63 -1.06 -0.13 15.48
C LEU A 63 0.05 -0.47 14.47
N ILE A 64 1.24 0.12 14.62
CA ILE A 64 2.39 -0.18 13.76
C ILE A 64 2.80 -1.67 13.86
N ASN A 65 2.79 -2.24 15.06
CA ASN A 65 3.06 -3.67 15.23
C ASN A 65 2.00 -4.55 14.53
N LYS A 66 0.73 -4.16 14.59
CA LYS A 66 -0.36 -4.86 13.91
C LYS A 66 -0.19 -4.81 12.39
N ILE A 67 0.18 -3.64 11.85
CA ILE A 67 0.49 -3.47 10.42
C ILE A 67 1.65 -4.38 10.02
N ALA A 68 2.77 -4.32 10.74
CA ALA A 68 3.95 -5.13 10.43
C ALA A 68 3.64 -6.64 10.45
N ALA A 69 2.88 -7.11 11.44
CA ALA A 69 2.48 -8.51 11.52
C ALA A 69 1.57 -8.94 10.36
N ASN A 70 0.62 -8.09 9.97
CA ASN A 70 -0.26 -8.35 8.84
C ASN A 70 0.53 -8.38 7.52
N CYS A 71 1.45 -7.43 7.32
CA CYS A 71 2.32 -7.41 6.14
C CYS A 71 3.22 -8.65 6.05
N ALA A 72 3.81 -9.10 7.17
CA ALA A 72 4.60 -10.32 7.20
C ALA A 72 3.76 -11.57 6.85
N ALA A 73 2.53 -11.66 7.34
CA ALA A 73 1.62 -12.75 7.00
C ALA A 73 1.24 -12.73 5.50
N GLY A 74 0.94 -11.56 4.96
CA GLY A 74 0.62 -11.38 3.54
C GLY A 74 1.79 -11.72 2.61
N ALA A 75 3.03 -11.29 2.95
CA ALA A 75 4.23 -11.63 2.20
C ALA A 75 4.43 -13.16 2.14
N LYS A 76 4.36 -13.82 3.30
CA LYS A 76 4.47 -15.28 3.38
C LYS A 76 3.39 -16.01 2.58
N LEU A 77 2.16 -15.51 2.56
CA LEU A 77 1.08 -16.08 1.75
C LEU A 77 1.42 -16.03 0.25
N LEU A 78 1.95 -14.92 -0.24
CA LEU A 78 2.36 -14.79 -1.65
C LEU A 78 3.54 -15.70 -1.98
N GLU A 79 4.50 -15.85 -1.08
CA GLU A 79 5.62 -16.78 -1.22
C GLU A 79 5.13 -18.24 -1.32
N GLU A 80 4.17 -18.65 -0.49
CA GLU A 80 3.56 -19.96 -0.58
C GLU A 80 2.82 -20.17 -1.90
N PHE A 81 2.16 -19.13 -2.43
CA PHE A 81 1.54 -19.23 -3.76
C PHE A 81 2.59 -19.47 -4.85
N ALA A 82 3.68 -18.70 -4.86
CA ALA A 82 4.75 -18.85 -5.85
C ALA A 82 5.47 -20.21 -5.73
N LYS A 83 5.61 -20.72 -4.51
CA LYS A 83 6.21 -22.04 -4.27
C LYS A 83 5.38 -23.18 -4.84
N HIS A 84 4.05 -23.09 -4.78
CA HIS A 84 3.13 -24.14 -5.23
C HIS A 84 2.68 -23.97 -6.69
N ASP A 85 2.85 -22.79 -7.28
CA ASP A 85 2.48 -22.51 -8.67
C ASP A 85 3.58 -21.68 -9.37
N PRO A 86 4.40 -22.34 -10.21
CA PRO A 86 5.48 -21.67 -10.94
C PRO A 86 5.02 -20.57 -11.91
N SER A 87 3.71 -20.46 -12.16
CA SER A 87 3.16 -19.38 -13.00
C SER A 87 3.00 -18.05 -12.23
N ILE A 88 3.21 -18.08 -10.91
CA ILE A 88 3.19 -16.88 -10.06
C ILE A 88 4.62 -16.39 -9.88
N HIS A 89 4.88 -15.19 -10.35
CA HIS A 89 6.17 -14.54 -10.25
C HIS A 89 6.08 -13.39 -9.25
N LEU A 90 7.00 -13.32 -8.29
CA LEU A 90 7.07 -12.25 -7.28
C LEU A 90 8.17 -11.21 -7.59
N ASP A 91 8.94 -11.45 -8.64
CA ASP A 91 10.01 -10.59 -9.18
C ASP A 91 9.63 -9.92 -10.51
N TYR A 92 8.36 -10.08 -10.94
CA TYR A 92 7.86 -9.56 -12.21
C TYR A 92 7.32 -8.13 -12.04
N ILE A 93 8.20 -7.19 -11.74
CA ILE A 93 7.82 -5.78 -11.61
C ILE A 93 7.97 -5.09 -12.97
N GLN A 94 6.84 -4.65 -13.52
CA GLN A 94 6.79 -3.87 -14.76
C GLN A 94 6.23 -2.48 -14.48
N LEU A 95 7.14 -1.55 -14.21
CA LEU A 95 6.84 -0.13 -14.10
C LEU A 95 7.54 0.63 -15.23
N PRO A 96 6.92 1.66 -15.81
CA PRO A 96 7.62 2.60 -16.67
C PRO A 96 8.84 3.19 -15.92
N PRO A 97 9.99 3.41 -16.59
CA PRO A 97 11.21 3.89 -15.92
C PRO A 97 11.00 5.18 -15.12
N GLY A 98 10.19 6.11 -15.61
CA GLY A 98 9.86 7.35 -14.91
C GLY A 98 9.04 7.10 -13.63
N GLU A 99 8.15 6.13 -13.62
CA GLU A 99 7.37 5.75 -12.44
C GLU A 99 8.27 5.08 -11.39
N ALA A 100 9.17 4.18 -11.79
CA ALA A 100 10.12 3.55 -10.89
C ALA A 100 11.03 4.59 -10.21
N ALA A 101 11.64 5.49 -10.98
CA ALA A 101 12.48 6.56 -10.45
C ALA A 101 11.71 7.52 -9.52
N THR A 102 10.45 7.82 -9.84
CA THR A 102 9.60 8.67 -8.99
C THR A 102 9.32 7.99 -7.65
N ARG A 103 9.03 6.71 -7.63
CA ARG A 103 8.80 5.94 -6.37
C ARG A 103 10.06 5.89 -5.51
N GLU A 104 11.22 5.67 -6.10
CA GLU A 104 12.49 5.73 -5.38
C GLU A 104 12.74 7.11 -4.75
N ALA A 105 12.50 8.18 -5.48
CA ALA A 105 12.64 9.55 -4.97
C ALA A 105 11.68 9.84 -3.81
N ILE A 106 10.42 9.40 -3.91
CA ILE A 106 9.42 9.52 -2.83
C ILE A 106 9.88 8.74 -1.60
N ALA A 107 10.29 7.49 -1.76
CA ALA A 107 10.76 6.63 -0.66
C ALA A 107 11.97 7.25 0.05
N ALA A 108 12.95 7.77 -0.70
CA ALA A 108 14.13 8.43 -0.14
C ALA A 108 13.75 9.69 0.65
N THR A 109 12.81 10.51 0.14
CA THR A 109 12.32 11.72 0.82
C THR A 109 11.62 11.36 2.13
N LYS A 110 10.66 10.41 2.09
CA LYS A 110 9.94 9.97 3.30
C LYS A 110 10.86 9.38 4.36
N LYS A 111 11.84 8.58 3.95
CA LYS A 111 12.85 8.04 4.87
C LYS A 111 13.63 9.17 5.57
N LYS A 112 14.06 10.20 4.81
CA LYS A 112 14.76 11.36 5.37
C LYS A 112 13.88 12.14 6.35
N GLU A 113 12.61 12.37 6.00
CA GLU A 113 11.64 13.05 6.86
C GLU A 113 11.45 12.29 8.18
N LEU A 114 11.13 10.98 8.12
CA LEU A 114 10.94 10.14 9.30
C LEU A 114 12.19 10.11 10.20
N LEU A 115 13.40 10.10 9.64
CA LEU A 115 14.63 10.09 10.42
C LEU A 115 14.92 11.45 11.06
N SER A 116 14.51 12.57 10.47
CA SER A 116 14.77 13.93 10.97
C SER A 116 13.75 14.40 12.01
N GLN A 117 12.54 13.87 12.00
CA GLN A 117 11.43 14.25 12.87
C GLN A 117 11.45 13.52 14.22
N SER A 118 10.73 14.04 15.22
CA SER A 118 10.58 13.42 16.55
C SER A 118 9.20 13.76 17.15
N GLY A 119 8.81 13.02 18.19
CA GLY A 119 7.55 13.27 18.90
C GLY A 119 6.33 13.19 17.97
N ASN A 120 5.41 14.13 18.11
CA ASN A 120 4.14 14.12 17.36
C ASN A 120 4.34 14.25 15.84
N GLU A 121 5.32 15.04 15.39
CA GLU A 121 5.62 15.17 13.95
C GLU A 121 6.06 13.84 13.33
N PHE A 122 6.91 13.09 14.03
CA PHE A 122 7.32 11.75 13.60
C PHE A 122 6.11 10.81 13.52
N GLU A 123 5.26 10.80 14.54
CA GLU A 123 4.09 9.93 14.58
C GLU A 123 3.10 10.24 13.46
N LEU A 124 2.84 11.52 13.19
CA LEU A 124 1.96 11.95 12.09
C LEU A 124 2.54 11.53 10.73
N SER A 125 3.82 11.77 10.50
CA SER A 125 4.48 11.38 9.24
C SER A 125 4.51 9.86 9.07
N LEU A 126 4.74 9.11 10.14
CA LEU A 126 4.70 7.65 10.14
C LEU A 126 3.29 7.16 9.80
N LEU A 127 2.26 7.65 10.47
CA LEU A 127 0.87 7.27 10.21
C LEU A 127 0.43 7.61 8.78
N LEU A 128 0.81 8.79 8.26
CA LEU A 128 0.53 9.18 6.87
C LEU A 128 1.20 8.22 5.88
N SER A 129 2.47 7.87 6.12
CA SER A 129 3.18 6.91 5.28
C SER A 129 2.52 5.52 5.29
N GLN A 130 2.01 5.10 6.46
CA GLN A 130 1.29 3.83 6.58
C GLN A 130 -0.07 3.87 5.86
N ALA A 131 -0.81 4.99 5.97
CA ALA A 131 -2.07 5.16 5.23
C ALA A 131 -1.86 5.01 3.72
N GLU A 132 -0.81 5.64 3.16
CA GLU A 132 -0.49 5.51 1.74
C GLU A 132 -0.10 4.09 1.34
N ALA A 133 0.77 3.44 2.13
CA ALA A 133 1.21 2.08 1.87
C ALA A 133 0.04 1.08 1.93
N LEU A 134 -0.81 1.17 2.95
CA LEU A 134 -1.99 0.33 3.11
C LEU A 134 -3.00 0.55 1.98
N SER A 135 -3.26 1.82 1.61
CA SER A 135 -4.14 2.15 0.49
C SER A 135 -3.65 1.54 -0.83
N TYR A 136 -2.36 1.64 -1.11
CA TYR A 136 -1.78 1.04 -2.30
C TYR A 136 -1.83 -0.49 -2.25
N GLY A 137 -1.46 -1.09 -1.12
CA GLY A 137 -1.41 -2.53 -0.94
C GLY A 137 -2.78 -3.20 -1.10
N TRP A 138 -3.83 -2.65 -0.48
CA TRP A 138 -5.17 -3.23 -0.62
C TRP A 138 -5.62 -3.25 -2.08
N HIS A 139 -5.34 -2.16 -2.84
CA HIS A 139 -5.71 -2.09 -4.25
C HIS A 139 -4.90 -3.07 -5.10
N LEU A 140 -3.62 -3.29 -4.80
CA LEU A 140 -2.81 -4.32 -5.44
C LEU A 140 -3.38 -5.72 -5.19
N ALA A 141 -3.72 -6.04 -3.93
CA ALA A 141 -4.33 -7.32 -3.57
C ALA A 141 -5.67 -7.52 -4.28
N LYS A 142 -6.51 -6.49 -4.35
CA LYS A 142 -7.79 -6.50 -5.06
C LYS A 142 -7.64 -6.72 -6.56
N VAL A 143 -6.65 -6.07 -7.18
CA VAL A 143 -6.36 -6.25 -8.62
C VAL A 143 -5.80 -7.64 -8.88
N ALA A 144 -4.87 -8.12 -8.06
CA ALA A 144 -4.34 -9.47 -8.17
C ALA A 144 -5.45 -10.52 -8.04
N GLY A 145 -6.32 -10.40 -7.04
CA GLY A 145 -7.43 -11.33 -6.80
C GLY A 145 -8.44 -11.38 -7.94
N ARG A 146 -8.76 -10.23 -8.56
CA ARG A 146 -9.66 -10.16 -9.73
C ARG A 146 -9.10 -10.84 -10.99
N ASN A 147 -7.79 -10.97 -11.08
CA ASN A 147 -7.08 -11.59 -12.20
C ASN A 147 -6.53 -12.99 -11.86
N GLU A 148 -6.86 -13.51 -10.67
CA GLU A 148 -6.50 -14.87 -10.26
C GLU A 148 -7.59 -15.85 -10.70
N SER A 149 -7.16 -16.92 -11.36
CA SER A 149 -8.05 -17.94 -11.89
C SER A 149 -8.43 -19.03 -10.86
N GLN A 150 -7.60 -19.21 -9.83
CA GLN A 150 -7.83 -20.20 -8.79
C GLN A 150 -8.70 -19.59 -7.67
N PRO A 151 -9.91 -20.14 -7.41
CA PRO A 151 -10.86 -19.53 -6.47
C PRO A 151 -10.33 -19.38 -5.05
N ASP A 152 -9.53 -20.33 -4.58
CA ASP A 152 -8.98 -20.30 -3.21
C ASP A 152 -7.95 -19.19 -3.05
N ARG A 153 -7.07 -19.01 -4.03
CA ARG A 153 -6.10 -17.91 -4.04
C ARG A 153 -6.78 -16.55 -4.22
N ALA A 154 -7.80 -16.48 -5.08
CA ALA A 154 -8.58 -15.26 -5.25
C ALA A 154 -9.24 -14.84 -3.93
N ARG A 155 -9.82 -15.77 -3.17
CA ARG A 155 -10.38 -15.52 -1.83
C ARG A 155 -9.31 -15.08 -0.84
N ALA A 156 -8.16 -15.73 -0.84
CA ALA A 156 -7.06 -15.36 0.05
C ALA A 156 -6.54 -13.94 -0.24
N LEU A 157 -6.40 -13.57 -1.52
CA LEU A 157 -6.03 -12.20 -1.92
C LEU A 157 -7.12 -11.18 -1.56
N ALA A 158 -8.40 -11.56 -1.63
CA ALA A 158 -9.49 -10.72 -1.14
C ALA A 158 -9.39 -10.49 0.38
N GLY A 159 -9.02 -11.52 1.16
CA GLY A 159 -8.76 -11.40 2.59
C GLY A 159 -7.61 -10.43 2.88
N VAL A 160 -6.48 -10.54 2.17
CA VAL A 160 -5.37 -9.58 2.29
C VAL A 160 -5.83 -8.15 1.99
N SER A 161 -6.67 -7.98 0.94
CA SER A 161 -7.22 -6.67 0.60
C SER A 161 -8.08 -6.10 1.73
N GLU A 162 -8.97 -6.90 2.32
CA GLU A 162 -9.86 -6.51 3.41
C GLU A 162 -9.08 -6.17 4.69
N ASP A 163 -8.09 -6.97 5.05
CA ASP A 163 -7.24 -6.72 6.20
C ASP A 163 -6.48 -5.41 6.09
N MET A 164 -5.90 -5.12 4.91
CA MET A 164 -5.20 -3.86 4.67
C MET A 164 -6.14 -2.66 4.64
N GLU A 165 -7.35 -2.81 4.11
CA GLU A 165 -8.39 -1.77 4.12
C GLU A 165 -8.82 -1.44 5.55
N ASN A 166 -9.03 -2.46 6.39
CA ASN A 166 -9.36 -2.28 7.81
C ASN A 166 -8.23 -1.55 8.56
N LEU A 167 -6.98 -1.95 8.34
CA LEU A 167 -5.82 -1.28 8.92
C LEU A 167 -5.69 0.18 8.46
N TYR A 168 -5.98 0.46 7.18
CA TYR A 168 -6.02 1.83 6.67
C TYR A 168 -7.03 2.69 7.45
N HIS A 169 -8.23 2.16 7.70
CA HIS A 169 -9.24 2.87 8.48
C HIS A 169 -8.80 3.08 9.94
N GLU A 170 -8.13 2.11 10.56
CA GLU A 170 -7.56 2.28 11.90
C GLU A 170 -6.50 3.39 11.94
N VAL A 171 -5.62 3.45 10.94
CA VAL A 171 -4.64 4.53 10.80
C VAL A 171 -5.32 5.88 10.63
N PHE A 172 -6.37 5.95 9.81
CA PHE A 172 -7.12 7.17 9.58
C PHE A 172 -7.80 7.70 10.85
N VAL A 173 -8.42 6.81 11.63
CA VAL A 173 -9.01 7.17 12.96
C VAL A 173 -7.92 7.68 13.91
N MET A 174 -6.74 7.05 13.91
CA MET A 174 -5.62 7.49 14.74
C MET A 174 -5.12 8.89 14.34
N LEU A 175 -5.02 9.17 13.04
CA LEU A 175 -4.64 10.49 12.52
C LEU A 175 -5.62 11.58 12.94
N LEU A 176 -6.93 11.31 12.86
CA LEU A 176 -7.96 12.27 13.31
C LEU A 176 -7.83 12.56 14.81
N SER A 177 -7.61 11.54 15.64
CA SER A 177 -7.46 11.71 17.08
C SER A 177 -6.22 12.52 17.50
N LYS A 178 -5.22 12.64 16.61
CA LYS A 178 -4.02 13.42 16.87
C LYS A 178 -4.11 14.89 16.43
N ASN A 179 -5.08 15.21 15.58
CA ASN A 179 -5.33 16.59 15.16
C ASN A 179 -6.23 17.36 16.13
N ASP A 180 -6.88 16.67 17.07
CA ASP A 180 -7.76 17.29 18.11
C ASP A 180 -6.97 17.72 19.37
N LEU A 181 -5.63 17.67 19.33
CA LEU A 181 -4.69 18.10 20.39
C LEU A 181 -3.90 19.34 19.96
#